data_928d482ffbe05aa1f0498f984a625066
#
_entry.id   928d482ffbe05aa1f0498f984a625066
#
_cell.length_a   1.000
_cell.length_b   1.000
_cell.length_c   1.000
_cell.angle_alpha   90.00
_cell.angle_beta   90.00
_cell.angle_gamma   90.00
#
_symmetry.space_group_name_H-M   'P 1'
#
loop_
_entity.id
_entity.type
_entity.pdbx_description
1 polymer ?
#
loop_
_entity_poly.entity_id
_entity_poly.type
_entity_poly.pdbx_seq_one_letter_code
_entity_poly.pdbx_strand_id
1 'polypeptide(L)'
;MFTTLYLVRHGQTVFNTRLLIQGRCDSPLTDLGREQARAAALWLGERGVRFDAAFSSPAERACGTMELLWGGAYTRLEGLHERSFGELEGTDVLALPKPMGDYPVSFGGEPESKLEARLTSTLTAVMRGDYEARPVSAPKGVLSGPSIGPRNPVPGRTDAPVEPCAVRPLDEGAPCSGNVLAVSHGAACKAFARAWEHTAEVELPSPFPNCCVLVYRFDGASFTLVEVADPAAHLGGEGLPI
;
A
#
# COMPACT_ATOMS: atom_id res chain seq x y z
N MET A 1 18.86 11.58 3.85
CA MET A 1 18.70 10.11 3.93
C MET A 1 17.62 9.81 4.96
N PHE A 2 16.62 9.05 4.58
CA PHE A 2 15.54 8.65 5.47
C PHE A 2 15.93 7.43 6.30
N THR A 3 15.24 7.19 7.40
CA THR A 3 15.56 6.12 8.38
C THR A 3 14.43 5.13 8.57
N THR A 4 13.18 5.52 8.31
CA THR A 4 12.02 4.65 8.52
C THR A 4 11.11 4.66 7.29
N LEU A 5 10.81 3.47 6.78
CA LEU A 5 9.85 3.25 5.69
C LEU A 5 8.57 2.63 6.25
N TYR A 6 7.45 3.28 5.99
CA TYR A 6 6.11 2.73 6.19
C TYR A 6 5.59 2.27 4.82
N LEU A 7 5.64 0.96 4.58
CA LEU A 7 5.18 0.34 3.33
C LEU A 7 3.78 -0.24 3.55
N VAL A 8 2.80 0.27 2.81
CA VAL A 8 1.39 -0.07 2.98
C VAL A 8 0.87 -0.80 1.75
N ARG A 9 0.17 -1.91 1.95
CA ARG A 9 -0.61 -2.55 0.89
C ARG A 9 -1.88 -1.72 0.62
N HIS A 10 -2.28 -1.57 -0.64
CA HIS A 10 -3.54 -0.91 -1.00
C HIS A 10 -4.76 -1.54 -0.32
N GLY A 11 -5.86 -0.77 -0.18
CA GLY A 11 -7.14 -1.22 0.35
C GLY A 11 -7.83 -2.26 -0.53
N GLN A 12 -8.85 -2.92 0.01
CA GLN A 12 -9.62 -3.93 -0.73
C GLN A 12 -10.21 -3.35 -2.02
N THR A 13 -10.11 -4.14 -3.11
CA THR A 13 -10.66 -3.80 -4.42
C THR A 13 -11.78 -4.76 -4.84
N VAL A 14 -12.53 -4.41 -5.89
CA VAL A 14 -13.53 -5.30 -6.50
C VAL A 14 -12.91 -6.62 -6.95
N PHE A 15 -11.67 -6.63 -7.48
CA PHE A 15 -11.00 -7.88 -7.85
C PHE A 15 -10.67 -8.73 -6.62
N ASN A 16 -10.31 -8.12 -5.50
CA ASN A 16 -10.11 -8.86 -4.25
C ASN A 16 -11.38 -9.58 -3.81
N THR A 17 -12.55 -8.93 -3.88
CA THR A 17 -13.83 -9.58 -3.50
C THR A 17 -14.24 -10.71 -4.43
N ARG A 18 -13.77 -10.69 -5.68
CA ARG A 18 -14.05 -11.71 -6.70
C ARG A 18 -12.96 -12.77 -6.81
N LEU A 19 -11.93 -12.71 -5.97
CA LEU A 19 -10.77 -13.62 -6.01
C LEU A 19 -10.07 -13.64 -7.38
N LEU A 20 -9.99 -12.46 -8.04
CA LEU A 20 -9.33 -12.31 -9.33
C LEU A 20 -7.91 -11.82 -9.18
N ILE A 21 -7.00 -12.34 -10.01
CA ILE A 21 -5.61 -11.89 -10.07
C ILE A 21 -5.56 -10.44 -10.54
N GLN A 22 -4.88 -9.62 -9.75
CA GLN A 22 -4.70 -8.21 -10.03
C GLN A 22 -3.22 -7.86 -10.01
N GLY A 23 -2.64 -7.76 -11.20
CA GLY A 23 -1.26 -7.33 -11.41
C GLY A 23 -1.20 -5.90 -11.92
N ARG A 24 -0.93 -5.74 -13.21
CA ARG A 24 -0.91 -4.44 -13.91
C ARG A 24 -2.32 -3.93 -14.23
N CYS A 25 -3.27 -4.83 -14.44
CA CYS A 25 -4.68 -4.44 -14.54
C CYS A 25 -5.16 -3.82 -13.22
N ASP A 26 -6.18 -2.99 -13.30
CA ASP A 26 -6.69 -2.28 -12.13
C ASP A 26 -8.19 -2.54 -11.89
N SER A 27 -8.62 -2.34 -10.65
CA SER A 27 -10.01 -2.34 -10.26
C SER A 27 -10.21 -1.39 -9.07
N PRO A 28 -11.37 -0.75 -8.97
CA PRO A 28 -11.58 0.30 -7.96
C PRO A 28 -11.58 -0.27 -6.53
N LEU A 29 -11.23 0.58 -5.58
CA LEU A 29 -11.42 0.29 -4.15
C LEU A 29 -12.89 0.08 -3.84
N THR A 30 -13.19 -0.92 -3.00
CA THR A 30 -14.52 -1.08 -2.40
C THR A 30 -14.75 -0.03 -1.30
N ASP A 31 -16.00 0.10 -0.81
CA ASP A 31 -16.27 0.93 0.37
C ASP A 31 -15.46 0.43 1.58
N LEU A 32 -15.37 -0.89 1.78
CA LEU A 32 -14.51 -1.48 2.82
C LEU A 32 -13.03 -1.12 2.61
N GLY A 33 -12.52 -1.18 1.37
CA GLY A 33 -11.14 -0.80 1.08
C GLY A 33 -10.83 0.66 1.42
N ARG A 34 -11.80 1.55 1.24
CA ARG A 34 -11.68 2.96 1.66
C ARG A 34 -11.68 3.10 3.19
N GLU A 35 -12.51 2.33 3.89
CA GLU A 35 -12.55 2.32 5.35
C GLU A 35 -11.25 1.74 5.94
N GLN A 36 -10.70 0.70 5.32
CA GLN A 36 -9.39 0.15 5.69
C GLN A 36 -8.28 1.20 5.56
N ALA A 37 -8.27 1.97 4.47
CA ALA A 37 -7.29 3.04 4.30
C ALA A 37 -7.45 4.14 5.35
N ARG A 38 -8.69 4.52 5.72
CA ARG A 38 -8.94 5.48 6.80
C ARG A 38 -8.49 4.95 8.17
N ALA A 39 -8.73 3.66 8.45
CA ALA A 39 -8.25 3.04 9.68
C ALA A 39 -6.71 3.08 9.79
N ALA A 40 -6.02 2.83 8.68
CA ALA A 40 -4.57 2.96 8.64
C ALA A 40 -4.10 4.41 8.84
N ALA A 41 -4.82 5.40 8.27
CA ALA A 41 -4.55 6.82 8.51
C ALA A 41 -4.71 7.20 9.98
N LEU A 42 -5.79 6.74 10.62
CA LEU A 42 -6.02 6.97 12.06
C LEU A 42 -4.91 6.35 12.92
N TRP A 43 -4.53 5.11 12.63
CA TRP A 43 -3.47 4.40 13.34
C TRP A 43 -2.12 5.16 13.26
N LEU A 44 -1.77 5.70 12.08
CA LEU A 44 -0.59 6.53 11.89
C LEU A 44 -0.70 7.86 12.65
N GLY A 45 -1.88 8.49 12.60
CA GLY A 45 -2.16 9.76 13.27
C GLY A 45 -2.09 9.66 14.81
N GLU A 46 -2.68 8.63 15.41
CA GLU A 46 -2.66 8.37 16.86
C GLU A 46 -1.23 8.15 17.37
N ARG A 47 -0.34 7.61 16.55
CA ARG A 47 1.08 7.47 16.84
C ARG A 47 1.90 8.74 16.62
N GLY A 48 1.27 9.81 16.14
CA GLY A 48 1.95 11.06 15.84
C GLY A 48 2.98 10.95 14.71
N VAL A 49 2.84 9.92 13.82
CA VAL A 49 3.78 9.72 12.71
C VAL A 49 3.65 10.86 11.72
N ARG A 50 4.78 11.45 11.35
CA ARG A 50 4.90 12.47 10.31
C ARG A 50 5.81 11.96 9.21
N PHE A 51 5.55 12.34 7.96
CA PHE A 51 6.32 11.90 6.81
C PHE A 51 6.98 13.09 6.11
N ASP A 52 8.23 12.89 5.71
CA ASP A 52 9.00 13.86 4.92
C ASP A 52 8.69 13.70 3.42
N ALA A 53 8.33 12.48 3.00
CA ALA A 53 8.00 12.16 1.62
C ALA A 53 6.99 11.01 1.54
N ALA A 54 6.18 11.03 0.47
CA ALA A 54 5.19 10.00 0.19
C ALA A 54 5.28 9.53 -1.26
N PHE A 55 5.15 8.21 -1.46
CA PHE A 55 5.27 7.54 -2.74
C PHE A 55 4.16 6.52 -2.95
N SER A 56 3.68 6.38 -4.18
CA SER A 56 2.68 5.39 -4.53
C SER A 56 3.04 4.64 -5.80
N SER A 57 2.63 3.39 -5.88
CA SER A 57 2.45 2.74 -7.18
C SER A 57 1.53 3.59 -8.05
N PRO A 58 1.74 3.64 -9.38
CA PRO A 58 0.85 4.37 -10.29
C PRO A 58 -0.55 3.78 -10.43
N ALA A 59 -0.78 2.54 -9.98
CA ALA A 59 -2.08 1.89 -10.03
C ALA A 59 -3.14 2.69 -9.23
N GLU A 60 -4.34 2.90 -9.80
CA GLU A 60 -5.37 3.75 -9.20
C GLU A 60 -5.81 3.28 -7.80
N ARG A 61 -5.84 1.96 -7.54
CA ARG A 61 -6.10 1.41 -6.20
C ARG A 61 -5.07 1.83 -5.16
N ALA A 62 -3.79 1.93 -5.56
CA ALA A 62 -2.72 2.37 -4.67
C ALA A 62 -2.76 3.89 -4.49
N CYS A 63 -3.01 4.65 -5.56
CA CYS A 63 -3.19 6.09 -5.50
C CYS A 63 -4.40 6.47 -4.63
N GLY A 64 -5.56 5.82 -4.83
CA GLY A 64 -6.75 6.06 -4.02
C GLY A 64 -6.56 5.69 -2.54
N THR A 65 -5.73 4.68 -2.24
CA THR A 65 -5.32 4.37 -0.86
C THR A 65 -4.43 5.47 -0.31
N MET A 66 -3.41 5.91 -1.07
CA MET A 66 -2.51 7.00 -0.67
C MET A 66 -3.28 8.28 -0.35
N GLU A 67 -4.25 8.66 -1.16
CA GLU A 67 -5.05 9.87 -0.99
C GLU A 67 -5.95 9.85 0.26
N LEU A 68 -6.27 8.66 0.77
CA LEU A 68 -6.96 8.48 2.04
C LEU A 68 -6.00 8.43 3.25
N LEU A 69 -4.76 8.01 3.03
CA LEU A 69 -3.71 7.97 4.05
C LEU A 69 -3.04 9.32 4.24
N TRP A 70 -2.84 10.06 3.16
CA TRP A 70 -1.95 11.21 3.10
C TRP A 70 -2.62 12.40 2.41
N GLY A 71 -2.75 13.51 3.11
CA GLY A 71 -3.34 14.74 2.58
C GLY A 71 -2.39 15.63 1.77
N GLY A 72 -1.12 15.23 1.62
CA GLY A 72 -0.09 16.01 0.92
C GLY A 72 0.20 15.51 -0.50
N ALA A 73 1.15 16.17 -1.17
CA ALA A 73 1.66 15.74 -2.45
C ALA A 73 2.44 14.42 -2.32
N TYR A 74 2.36 13.55 -3.32
CA TYR A 74 3.12 12.31 -3.37
C TYR A 74 3.66 12.06 -4.77
N THR A 75 4.68 11.21 -4.88
CA THR A 75 5.29 10.84 -6.16
C THR A 75 4.86 9.43 -6.57
N ARG A 76 4.44 9.26 -7.82
CA ARG A 76 4.15 7.94 -8.40
C ARG A 76 5.43 7.32 -8.94
N LEU A 77 5.74 6.09 -8.54
CA LEU A 77 6.93 5.36 -8.95
C LEU A 77 6.56 4.03 -9.61
N GLU A 78 6.97 3.84 -10.86
CA GLU A 78 6.79 2.59 -11.63
C GLU A 78 7.37 1.38 -10.89
N GLY A 79 8.45 1.60 -10.14
CA GLY A 79 9.08 0.56 -9.35
C GLY A 79 8.23 0.00 -8.20
N LEU A 80 7.15 0.68 -7.80
CA LEU A 80 6.22 0.23 -6.76
C LEU A 80 5.02 -0.56 -7.31
N HIS A 81 4.91 -0.76 -8.62
CA HIS A 81 3.84 -1.58 -9.21
C HIS A 81 3.78 -2.99 -8.65
N GLU A 82 2.59 -3.59 -8.75
CA GLU A 82 2.41 -5.00 -8.48
C GLU A 82 3.18 -5.87 -9.49
N ARG A 83 3.38 -7.13 -9.15
CA ARG A 83 3.85 -8.15 -10.07
C ARG A 83 2.96 -8.17 -11.32
N SER A 84 3.55 -8.19 -12.50
CA SER A 84 2.80 -8.54 -13.70
C SER A 84 2.54 -10.04 -13.69
N PHE A 85 1.28 -10.42 -13.91
CA PHE A 85 0.89 -11.82 -14.05
C PHE A 85 0.60 -12.20 -15.52
N GLY A 86 0.83 -11.27 -16.47
CA GLY A 86 0.61 -11.49 -17.89
C GLY A 86 -0.84 -11.85 -18.19
N GLU A 87 -1.05 -12.87 -19.01
CA GLU A 87 -2.38 -13.35 -19.43
C GLU A 87 -3.23 -13.93 -18.29
N LEU A 88 -2.63 -14.17 -17.12
CA LEU A 88 -3.37 -14.64 -15.94
C LEU A 88 -4.13 -13.52 -15.23
N GLU A 89 -3.91 -12.26 -15.58
CA GLU A 89 -4.60 -11.14 -14.93
C GLU A 89 -6.11 -11.19 -15.21
N GLY A 90 -6.92 -11.03 -14.16
CA GLY A 90 -8.38 -11.18 -14.23
C GLY A 90 -8.89 -12.63 -14.16
N THR A 91 -8.01 -13.62 -14.07
CA THR A 91 -8.43 -15.01 -13.84
C THR A 91 -8.61 -15.32 -12.35
N ASP A 92 -9.27 -16.44 -12.04
CA ASP A 92 -9.51 -16.89 -10.66
C ASP A 92 -8.21 -17.31 -9.98
N VAL A 93 -7.90 -16.68 -8.87
CA VAL A 93 -6.73 -16.99 -8.02
C VAL A 93 -6.75 -18.42 -7.49
N LEU A 94 -7.94 -19.01 -7.29
CA LEU A 94 -8.09 -20.37 -6.77
C LEU A 94 -7.75 -21.45 -7.81
N ALA A 95 -7.76 -21.09 -9.09
CA ALA A 95 -7.40 -22.00 -10.18
C ALA A 95 -5.88 -22.14 -10.38
N LEU A 96 -5.07 -21.36 -9.64
CA LEU A 96 -3.63 -21.35 -9.81
C LEU A 96 -2.90 -22.28 -8.84
N PRO A 97 -1.71 -22.76 -9.23
CA PRO A 97 -0.89 -23.61 -8.36
C PRO A 97 -0.48 -22.88 -7.08
N LYS A 98 -0.35 -23.63 -5.99
CA LYS A 98 0.16 -23.12 -4.69
C LYS A 98 1.33 -24.00 -4.22
N PRO A 99 2.53 -23.45 -4.05
CA PRO A 99 2.90 -22.06 -4.29
C PRO A 99 2.90 -21.70 -5.77
N MET A 100 2.59 -20.42 -6.08
CA MET A 100 2.53 -19.95 -7.46
C MET A 100 3.93 -19.84 -8.09
N GLY A 101 4.93 -19.43 -7.32
CA GLY A 101 6.31 -19.24 -7.77
C GLY A 101 6.38 -18.48 -9.09
N ASP A 102 7.20 -18.96 -10.03
CA ASP A 102 7.36 -18.37 -11.36
C ASP A 102 6.38 -18.91 -12.42
N TYR A 103 5.30 -19.59 -12.00
CA TYR A 103 4.23 -20.03 -12.92
C TYR A 103 3.74 -18.92 -13.88
N PRO A 104 3.53 -17.65 -13.44
CA PRO A 104 3.10 -16.56 -14.32
C PRO A 104 4.07 -16.24 -15.47
N VAL A 105 5.34 -16.60 -15.36
CA VAL A 105 6.33 -16.32 -16.42
C VAL A 105 5.96 -17.00 -17.74
N SER A 106 5.39 -18.20 -17.70
CA SER A 106 4.89 -18.92 -18.89
C SER A 106 3.72 -18.21 -19.60
N PHE A 107 3.11 -17.22 -18.94
CA PHE A 107 2.00 -16.42 -19.43
C PHE A 107 2.39 -14.94 -19.62
N GLY A 108 3.68 -14.67 -19.80
CA GLY A 108 4.19 -13.30 -19.99
C GLY A 108 4.28 -12.48 -18.71
N GLY A 109 4.15 -13.10 -17.54
CA GLY A 109 4.27 -12.45 -16.24
C GLY A 109 5.72 -12.16 -15.84
N GLU A 110 5.86 -11.37 -14.76
CA GLU A 110 7.15 -10.99 -14.20
C GLU A 110 7.72 -12.10 -13.31
N PRO A 111 9.01 -12.50 -13.45
CA PRO A 111 9.68 -13.41 -12.51
C PRO A 111 9.73 -12.84 -11.09
N GLU A 112 9.65 -13.69 -10.06
CA GLU A 112 9.77 -13.24 -8.66
C GLU A 112 11.08 -12.50 -8.39
N SER A 113 12.19 -12.99 -8.91
CA SER A 113 13.50 -12.34 -8.75
C SER A 113 13.56 -10.94 -9.35
N LYS A 114 12.87 -10.70 -10.47
CA LYS A 114 12.78 -9.37 -11.09
C LYS A 114 11.92 -8.42 -10.25
N LEU A 115 10.79 -8.91 -9.74
CA LEU A 115 9.92 -8.16 -8.82
C LEU A 115 10.71 -7.72 -7.58
N GLU A 116 11.40 -8.66 -6.93
CA GLU A 116 12.21 -8.42 -5.74
C GLU A 116 13.32 -7.40 -5.99
N ALA A 117 14.10 -7.57 -7.07
CA ALA A 117 15.16 -6.64 -7.43
C ALA A 117 14.61 -5.23 -7.71
N ARG A 118 13.47 -5.13 -8.41
CA ARG A 118 12.82 -3.86 -8.73
C ARG A 118 12.36 -3.13 -7.47
N LEU A 119 11.68 -3.81 -6.56
CA LEU A 119 11.23 -3.22 -5.29
C LEU A 119 12.40 -2.77 -4.43
N THR A 120 13.40 -3.65 -4.25
CA THR A 120 14.59 -3.35 -3.47
C THR A 120 15.33 -2.13 -4.02
N SER A 121 15.59 -2.10 -5.33
CA SER A 121 16.25 -0.97 -5.98
C SER A 121 15.47 0.33 -5.79
N THR A 122 14.16 0.29 -6.04
CA THR A 122 13.29 1.48 -5.94
C THR A 122 13.23 2.02 -4.52
N LEU A 123 12.96 1.17 -3.53
CA LEU A 123 12.86 1.61 -2.15
C LEU A 123 14.20 2.04 -1.56
N THR A 124 15.31 1.40 -1.97
CA THR A 124 16.66 1.86 -1.58
C THR A 124 16.95 3.26 -2.12
N ALA A 125 16.64 3.52 -3.40
CA ALA A 125 16.81 4.84 -4.00
C ALA A 125 15.94 5.89 -3.28
N VAL A 126 14.68 5.57 -2.98
CA VAL A 126 13.79 6.42 -2.19
C VAL A 126 14.41 6.76 -0.83
N MET A 127 14.85 5.76 -0.07
CA MET A 127 15.38 5.97 1.29
C MET A 127 16.70 6.75 1.29
N ARG A 128 17.48 6.67 0.22
CA ARG A 128 18.71 7.47 0.04
C ARG A 128 18.44 8.88 -0.45
N GLY A 129 17.25 9.16 -0.98
CA GLY A 129 16.91 10.42 -1.61
C GLY A 129 17.37 10.52 -3.08
N ASP A 130 17.78 9.40 -3.68
CA ASP A 130 18.32 9.29 -5.04
C ASP A 130 17.21 8.95 -6.06
N TYR A 131 16.08 9.65 -6.00
CA TYR A 131 14.93 9.41 -6.90
C TYR A 131 14.62 10.66 -7.72
N GLU A 132 14.28 10.45 -8.99
CA GLU A 132 13.74 11.54 -9.81
C GLU A 132 12.30 11.84 -9.43
N ALA A 133 12.10 12.90 -8.65
CA ALA A 133 10.77 13.33 -8.24
C ALA A 133 10.04 14.02 -9.39
N ARG A 134 8.92 13.45 -9.82
CA ARG A 134 7.86 14.18 -10.52
C ARG A 134 6.63 14.17 -9.62
N PRO A 135 6.51 15.11 -8.67
CA PRO A 135 5.39 15.14 -7.76
C PRO A 135 4.10 15.33 -8.57
N VAL A 136 3.16 14.42 -8.39
CA VAL A 136 1.79 14.62 -8.83
C VAL A 136 1.11 15.41 -7.73
N SER A 137 0.68 16.63 -8.03
CA SER A 137 -0.15 17.41 -7.10
C SER A 137 -1.38 16.56 -6.73
N ALA A 138 -1.73 16.55 -5.44
CA ALA A 138 -2.99 15.95 -5.02
C ALA A 138 -4.11 16.52 -5.92
N PRO A 139 -5.01 15.69 -6.47
CA PRO A 139 -6.07 16.20 -7.32
C PRO A 139 -6.87 17.23 -6.53
N LYS A 140 -6.92 18.45 -7.03
CA LYS A 140 -7.84 19.48 -6.55
C LYS A 140 -9.24 19.06 -6.98
N GLY A 141 -9.94 18.38 -6.10
CA GLY A 141 -11.33 18.04 -6.38
C GLY A 141 -11.63 16.63 -5.94
N VAL A 142 -12.31 16.59 -4.84
CA VAL A 142 -13.14 15.48 -4.44
C VAL A 142 -13.83 14.91 -5.65
N LEU A 143 -13.70 13.62 -5.87
CA LEU A 143 -14.64 12.88 -6.67
C LEU A 143 -16.04 13.03 -6.03
N SER A 144 -16.76 14.07 -6.42
CA SER A 144 -18.20 14.17 -6.25
C SER A 144 -18.82 13.16 -7.23
N GLY A 145 -18.75 11.88 -6.85
CA GLY A 145 -19.59 10.88 -7.45
C GLY A 145 -21.06 11.18 -7.08
N PRO A 146 -22.02 10.79 -7.94
CA PRO A 146 -23.42 11.05 -7.68
C PRO A 146 -23.81 10.47 -6.32
N SER A 147 -24.40 11.30 -5.48
CA SER A 147 -25.02 10.96 -4.22
C SER A 147 -26.00 9.80 -4.43
N ILE A 148 -25.60 8.59 -4.04
CA ILE A 148 -26.54 7.47 -3.91
C ILE A 148 -27.32 7.74 -2.62
N GLY A 149 -28.64 7.82 -2.75
CA GLY A 149 -29.60 8.25 -1.75
C GLY A 149 -29.49 7.67 -0.33
N PRO A 150 -30.39 8.04 0.59
CA PRO A 150 -30.19 7.87 2.03
C PRO A 150 -30.00 6.41 2.40
N ARG A 151 -28.85 6.11 3.02
CA ARG A 151 -28.58 4.80 3.62
C ARG A 151 -29.28 4.73 4.99
N ASN A 152 -29.90 3.61 5.28
CA ASN A 152 -30.44 3.35 6.61
C ASN A 152 -29.34 3.50 7.68
N PRO A 153 -29.58 4.24 8.77
CA PRO A 153 -28.61 4.41 9.84
C PRO A 153 -28.31 3.08 10.52
N VAL A 154 -27.03 2.74 10.64
CA VAL A 154 -26.57 1.62 11.47
C VAL A 154 -26.62 2.08 12.93
N PRO A 155 -27.33 1.38 13.84
CA PRO A 155 -27.41 1.78 15.24
C PRO A 155 -26.01 1.80 15.89
N GLY A 156 -25.65 2.95 16.50
CA GLY A 156 -24.41 3.13 17.26
C GLY A 156 -23.29 3.89 16.53
N ARG A 157 -23.51 4.33 15.30
CA ARG A 157 -22.56 5.17 14.55
C ARG A 157 -22.92 6.63 14.76
N THR A 158 -22.04 7.41 15.35
CA THR A 158 -22.16 8.87 15.37
C THR A 158 -21.76 9.38 13.97
N ASP A 159 -22.70 10.01 13.26
CA ASP A 159 -22.49 10.62 11.94
C ASP A 159 -21.68 11.94 12.01
N ALA A 160 -20.72 12.04 12.92
CA ALA A 160 -19.75 13.12 12.86
C ALA A 160 -18.88 12.88 11.60
N PRO A 161 -18.74 13.87 10.70
CA PRO A 161 -17.78 13.75 9.63
C PRO A 161 -16.43 13.52 10.29
N VAL A 162 -15.87 12.30 10.11
CA VAL A 162 -14.49 12.04 10.44
C VAL A 162 -13.72 12.91 9.48
N GLU A 163 -13.21 14.05 9.97
CA GLU A 163 -12.24 14.83 9.21
C GLU A 163 -11.15 13.86 8.78
N PRO A 164 -10.76 13.85 7.49
CA PRO A 164 -9.65 13.00 7.08
C PRO A 164 -8.52 13.31 8.04
N CYS A 165 -8.04 12.30 8.75
CA CYS A 165 -6.86 12.44 9.58
C CYS A 165 -5.73 12.75 8.62
N ALA A 166 -5.58 14.05 8.34
CA ALA A 166 -4.51 14.53 7.53
C ALA A 166 -3.23 14.25 8.32
N VAL A 167 -2.58 13.14 8.02
CA VAL A 167 -1.16 13.02 8.33
C VAL A 167 -0.53 14.18 7.58
N ARG A 168 -0.26 15.28 8.29
CA ARG A 168 0.14 16.54 7.69
C ARG A 168 1.58 16.44 7.23
N PRO A 169 1.93 17.04 6.07
CA PRO A 169 3.31 17.34 5.74
C PRO A 169 3.96 18.06 6.93
N LEU A 170 5.26 17.89 7.07
CA LEU A 170 6.02 18.70 8.03
C LEU A 170 5.77 20.17 7.71
N ASP A 171 5.57 20.96 8.75
CA ASP A 171 5.50 22.42 8.61
C ASP A 171 6.82 22.94 8.02
N GLU A 172 6.77 23.95 7.15
CA GLU A 172 7.98 24.55 6.59
C GLU A 172 8.94 24.93 7.70
N GLY A 173 10.15 24.35 7.67
CA GLY A 173 11.18 24.60 8.70
C GLY A 173 11.18 23.61 9.86
N ALA A 174 10.26 22.65 9.93
CA ALA A 174 10.34 21.57 10.92
C ALA A 174 11.54 20.64 10.65
N PRO A 175 12.18 20.09 11.69
CA PRO A 175 13.25 19.11 11.50
C PRO A 175 12.70 17.87 10.78
N CYS A 176 13.50 17.30 9.89
CA CYS A 176 13.19 16.06 9.16
C CYS A 176 12.83 14.94 10.12
N SER A 177 11.71 14.26 9.91
CA SER A 177 11.30 13.12 10.74
C SER A 177 12.08 11.85 10.41
N GLY A 178 12.64 11.78 9.20
CA GLY A 178 13.30 10.60 8.65
C GLY A 178 12.33 9.53 8.14
N ASN A 179 11.01 9.80 8.12
CA ASN A 179 10.00 8.83 7.74
C ASN A 179 9.53 9.01 6.29
N VAL A 180 9.32 7.88 5.63
CA VAL A 180 8.76 7.80 4.27
C VAL A 180 7.52 6.94 4.29
N LEU A 181 6.47 7.38 3.60
CA LEU A 181 5.27 6.60 3.32
C LEU A 181 5.31 6.07 1.89
N ALA A 182 5.07 4.78 1.70
CA ALA A 182 4.93 4.18 0.38
C ALA A 182 3.70 3.28 0.31
N VAL A 183 2.90 3.39 -0.75
CA VAL A 183 1.77 2.48 -1.01
C VAL A 183 2.08 1.61 -2.21
N SER A 184 1.95 0.29 -2.02
CA SER A 184 2.20 -0.74 -3.00
C SER A 184 1.16 -1.86 -2.90
N HIS A 185 1.52 -3.12 -3.21
CA HIS A 185 0.60 -4.22 -3.45
C HIS A 185 0.99 -5.48 -2.68
N GLY A 186 0.13 -6.51 -2.76
CA GLY A 186 0.31 -7.73 -1.98
C GLY A 186 1.57 -8.52 -2.33
N ALA A 187 1.76 -8.89 -3.59
CA ALA A 187 2.93 -9.67 -4.00
C ALA A 187 4.21 -8.80 -3.94
N ALA A 188 4.11 -7.52 -4.26
CA ALA A 188 5.21 -6.57 -4.15
C ALA A 188 5.72 -6.44 -2.70
N CYS A 189 4.83 -6.20 -1.72
CA CYS A 189 5.21 -6.13 -0.31
C CYS A 189 5.84 -7.45 0.19
N LYS A 190 5.26 -8.60 -0.19
CA LYS A 190 5.81 -9.92 0.17
C LYS A 190 7.18 -10.17 -0.45
N ALA A 191 7.39 -9.80 -1.71
CA ALA A 191 8.68 -9.93 -2.37
C ALA A 191 9.75 -9.07 -1.68
N PHE A 192 9.40 -7.82 -1.33
CA PHE A 192 10.31 -6.95 -0.59
C PHE A 192 10.62 -7.50 0.81
N ALA A 193 9.63 -8.00 1.54
CA ALA A 193 9.85 -8.61 2.85
C ALA A 193 10.74 -9.85 2.76
N ARG A 194 10.58 -10.69 1.73
CA ARG A 194 11.43 -11.86 1.49
C ARG A 194 12.88 -11.49 1.22
N ALA A 195 13.13 -10.41 0.46
CA ALA A 195 14.48 -9.91 0.22
C ALA A 195 15.24 -9.57 1.51
N TRP A 196 14.50 -9.18 2.55
CA TRP A 196 15.04 -8.73 3.82
C TRP A 196 14.64 -9.63 5.02
N GLU A 197 14.16 -10.86 4.77
CA GLU A 197 13.73 -11.76 5.85
C GLU A 197 14.85 -12.11 6.83
N HIS A 198 16.11 -12.16 6.35
CA HIS A 198 17.29 -12.45 7.17
C HIS A 198 17.63 -11.36 8.20
N THR A 199 17.06 -10.16 8.08
CA THR A 199 17.20 -9.04 9.02
C THR A 199 15.89 -8.73 9.76
N ALA A 200 14.80 -9.41 9.44
CA ALA A 200 13.49 -9.14 10.00
C ALA A 200 13.42 -9.51 11.50
N GLU A 201 12.80 -8.65 12.29
CA GLU A 201 12.52 -8.88 13.72
C GLU A 201 11.11 -9.47 13.95
N VAL A 202 10.25 -9.41 12.92
CA VAL A 202 8.86 -9.89 12.96
C VAL A 202 8.51 -10.60 11.65
N GLU A 203 7.49 -11.45 11.70
CA GLU A 203 7.02 -12.22 10.55
C GLU A 203 5.82 -11.53 9.87
N LEU A 204 5.65 -11.81 8.57
CA LEU A 204 4.46 -11.38 7.84
C LEU A 204 3.25 -12.25 8.21
N PRO A 205 2.06 -11.65 8.37
CA PRO A 205 0.84 -12.40 8.58
C PRO A 205 0.44 -13.16 7.31
N SER A 206 -0.20 -14.33 7.52
CA SER A 206 -0.81 -15.11 6.46
C SER A 206 -2.26 -15.45 6.86
N PRO A 207 -3.27 -14.96 6.16
CA PRO A 207 -3.21 -14.14 4.95
C PRO A 207 -2.65 -12.73 5.18
N PHE A 208 -2.13 -12.09 4.12
CA PHE A 208 -1.59 -10.73 4.18
C PHE A 208 -2.71 -9.70 3.96
N PRO A 209 -3.11 -8.91 4.99
CA PRO A 209 -4.32 -8.07 4.91
C PRO A 209 -4.18 -6.87 3.96
N ASN A 210 -5.30 -6.35 3.48
CA ASN A 210 -5.34 -5.04 2.82
C ASN A 210 -5.09 -3.92 3.85
N CYS A 211 -4.43 -2.84 3.43
CA CYS A 211 -3.98 -1.74 4.30
C CYS A 211 -3.07 -2.18 5.47
N CYS A 212 -2.50 -3.38 5.41
CA CYS A 212 -1.42 -3.77 6.32
C CYS A 212 -0.25 -2.80 6.16
N VAL A 213 0.30 -2.38 7.29
CA VAL A 213 1.45 -1.45 7.38
C VAL A 213 2.68 -2.22 7.82
N LEU A 214 3.70 -2.21 6.97
CA LEU A 214 5.01 -2.77 7.26
C LEU A 214 5.95 -1.63 7.61
N VAL A 215 6.54 -1.67 8.80
CA VAL A 215 7.48 -0.64 9.25
C VAL A 215 8.90 -1.19 9.17
N TYR A 216 9.71 -0.56 8.34
CA TYR A 216 11.12 -0.92 8.17
C TYR A 216 12.03 0.17 8.71
N ARG A 217 13.05 -0.22 9.45
CA ARG A 217 14.21 0.60 9.74
C ARG A 217 15.22 0.45 8.59
N PHE A 218 15.79 1.56 8.15
CA PHE A 218 16.82 1.61 7.12
C PHE A 218 18.10 2.23 7.68
N ASP A 219 19.23 1.54 7.52
CA ASP A 219 20.54 1.95 8.04
C ASP A 219 21.47 2.59 7.00
N GLY A 220 20.96 2.79 5.76
CA GLY A 220 21.72 3.29 4.60
C GLY A 220 22.09 2.20 3.59
N ALA A 221 21.99 0.93 3.97
CA ALA A 221 22.31 -0.22 3.13
C ALA A 221 21.23 -1.30 3.18
N SER A 222 20.69 -1.58 4.37
CA SER A 222 19.80 -2.69 4.67
C SER A 222 18.48 -2.22 5.27
N PHE A 223 17.44 -3.01 5.05
CA PHE A 223 16.14 -2.83 5.70
C PHE A 223 15.93 -3.89 6.77
N THR A 224 15.39 -3.50 7.91
CA THR A 224 14.96 -4.39 8.98
C THR A 224 13.47 -4.20 9.17
N LEU A 225 12.65 -5.24 8.95
CA LEU A 225 11.22 -5.21 9.27
C LEU A 225 11.07 -5.27 10.79
N VAL A 226 10.60 -4.17 11.40
CA VAL A 226 10.52 -4.03 12.87
C VAL A 226 9.09 -4.10 13.40
N GLU A 227 8.10 -3.80 12.58
CA GLU A 227 6.68 -3.87 12.97
C GLU A 227 5.81 -4.24 11.78
N VAL A 228 4.78 -5.03 12.04
CA VAL A 228 3.68 -5.32 11.12
C VAL A 228 2.39 -4.98 11.83
N ALA A 229 1.60 -4.09 11.25
CA ALA A 229 0.31 -3.70 11.81
C ALA A 229 -0.83 -3.96 10.82
N ASP A 230 -1.96 -4.40 11.35
CA ASP A 230 -3.23 -4.48 10.65
C ASP A 230 -4.24 -3.52 11.32
N PRO A 231 -4.19 -2.22 10.98
CA PRO A 231 -5.08 -1.23 11.59
C PRO A 231 -6.56 -1.48 11.30
N ALA A 232 -6.85 -2.24 10.25
CA ALA A 232 -8.19 -2.53 9.78
C ALA A 232 -8.73 -3.89 10.25
N ALA A 233 -8.02 -4.62 11.10
CA ALA A 233 -8.42 -5.96 11.56
C ALA A 233 -9.86 -6.03 12.10
N HIS A 234 -10.31 -4.96 12.76
CA HIS A 234 -11.67 -4.85 13.32
C HIS A 234 -12.79 -4.67 12.28
N LEU A 235 -12.45 -4.30 11.03
CA LEU A 235 -13.40 -4.09 9.95
C LEU A 235 -13.75 -5.38 9.21
N GLY A 236 -12.98 -6.45 9.43
CA GLY A 236 -13.05 -7.68 8.66
C GLY A 236 -12.54 -7.48 7.21
N GLY A 237 -12.62 -8.52 6.42
CA GLY A 237 -12.08 -8.56 5.08
C GLY A 237 -10.80 -9.38 5.07
N GLU A 238 -10.95 -10.68 4.81
CA GLU A 238 -9.80 -11.59 4.72
C GLU A 238 -8.89 -11.18 3.57
N GLY A 239 -7.58 -11.15 3.84
CA GLY A 239 -6.58 -11.03 2.79
C GLY A 239 -6.68 -12.23 1.84
N LEU A 240 -6.46 -12.00 0.54
CA LEU A 240 -6.41 -13.10 -0.43
C LEU A 240 -5.31 -14.09 -0.04
N PRO A 241 -5.59 -15.40 -0.09
CA PRO A 241 -4.60 -16.46 0.11
C PRO A 241 -3.74 -16.63 -1.17
N ILE A 242 -2.93 -15.61 -1.50
CA ILE A 242 -1.94 -15.64 -2.59
C ILE A 242 -0.54 -15.66 -2.03
#